data_b000754798b7793133a8a327dfc06a09
#
_entry.id   b000754798b7793133a8a327dfc06a09
#
_cell.length_a   1.000
_cell.length_b   1.000
_cell.length_c   1.000
_cell.angle_alpha   90.00
_cell.angle_beta   90.00
_cell.angle_gamma   90.00
#
_symmetry.space_group_name_H-M   'P 1'
#
loop_
_entity.id
_entity.type
_entity.pdbx_description
1 polymer ?
#
loop_
_entity_poly.entity_id
_entity_poly.type
_entity_poly.pdbx_seq_one_letter_code
_entity_poly.pdbx_strand_id
1 'polypeptide(L)'
;MSRNPTPTALPTRTSDGAHQAFLLLRTIFTVAPILFGLDKFFNVLVDWEQYLAPWIDDIVPGDAGQAMLAVGVIEIVAGVLVALRPAIGAYVVAAWLLGIIVNLVTMGEYYDIALRDFGLLVAALALARLASSAAGRHQARHPHGS
;
A
#
# COMPACT_ATOMS: atom_id res chain seq x y z
N MET A 1 28.79 8.98 45.55
CA MET A 1 29.01 8.73 44.11
C MET A 1 27.71 8.36 43.48
N SER A 2 27.07 9.30 42.79
CA SER A 2 25.86 9.05 42.03
C SER A 2 26.23 8.32 40.73
N ARG A 3 25.90 7.06 40.65
CA ARG A 3 25.96 6.37 39.37
C ARG A 3 24.75 6.82 38.57
N ASN A 4 24.98 7.56 37.50
CA ASN A 4 23.95 7.78 36.50
C ASN A 4 23.48 6.41 35.99
N PRO A 5 22.21 6.06 36.18
CA PRO A 5 21.70 4.87 35.51
C PRO A 5 21.85 5.06 34.02
N THR A 6 22.59 4.18 33.38
CA THR A 6 22.59 4.05 31.92
C THR A 6 21.14 4.01 31.47
N PRO A 7 20.72 4.86 30.52
CA PRO A 7 19.37 4.78 30.01
C PRO A 7 19.17 3.39 29.44
N THR A 8 18.44 2.58 30.16
CA THR A 8 18.02 1.27 29.70
C THR A 8 17.08 1.44 28.53
N ALA A 9 17.41 0.84 27.55
CA ALA A 9 16.88 0.44 26.26
C ALA A 9 15.36 0.30 26.11
N LEU A 10 14.53 1.24 26.65
CA LEU A 10 13.11 1.36 26.26
C LEU A 10 12.93 1.60 24.76
N PRO A 11 13.84 2.32 24.04
CA PRO A 11 13.72 2.51 22.60
C PRO A 11 13.91 1.26 21.76
N THR A 12 14.61 0.23 22.24
CA THR A 12 14.90 -0.96 21.41
C THR A 12 13.69 -1.85 21.19
N ARG A 13 12.80 -2.05 22.16
CA ARG A 13 11.59 -2.86 21.99
C ARG A 13 10.57 -2.22 21.07
N THR A 14 10.39 -0.90 21.17
CA THR A 14 9.48 -0.15 20.28
C THR A 14 10.06 -0.10 18.87
N SER A 15 11.40 0.06 18.71
CA SER A 15 12.04 0.03 17.39
C SER A 15 11.98 -1.35 16.74
N ASP A 16 12.08 -2.44 17.51
CA ASP A 16 11.95 -3.79 16.99
C ASP A 16 10.52 -4.07 16.53
N GLY A 17 9.52 -3.66 17.28
CA GLY A 17 8.12 -3.76 16.91
C GLY A 17 7.80 -2.91 15.66
N ALA A 18 8.31 -1.70 15.59
CA ALA A 18 8.16 -0.83 14.43
C ALA A 18 8.81 -1.43 13.18
N HIS A 19 10.01 -2.00 13.32
CA HIS A 19 10.69 -2.67 12.22
C HIS A 19 9.94 -3.91 11.74
N GLN A 20 9.42 -4.72 12.64
CA GLN A 20 8.60 -5.88 12.33
C GLN A 20 7.30 -5.46 11.62
N ALA A 21 6.62 -4.43 12.11
CA ALA A 21 5.42 -3.89 11.48
C ALA A 21 5.73 -3.38 10.07
N PHE A 22 6.84 -2.69 9.90
CA PHE A 22 7.31 -2.22 8.59
C PHE A 22 7.50 -3.39 7.62
N LEU A 23 8.18 -4.45 8.04
CA LEU A 23 8.42 -5.63 7.20
C LEU A 23 7.13 -6.35 6.85
N LEU A 24 6.22 -6.52 7.78
CA LEU A 24 4.92 -7.15 7.54
C LEU A 24 4.10 -6.35 6.53
N LEU A 25 3.99 -5.05 6.71
CA LEU A 25 3.23 -4.18 5.83
C LEU A 25 3.87 -4.08 4.44
N ARG A 26 5.18 -3.96 4.38
CA ARG A 26 5.91 -3.94 3.10
C ARG A 26 5.69 -5.23 2.33
N THR A 27 5.75 -6.38 3.01
CA THR A 27 5.55 -7.68 2.39
C THR A 27 4.14 -7.80 1.81
N ILE A 28 3.11 -7.51 2.59
CA ILE A 28 1.74 -7.68 2.13
C ILE A 28 1.37 -6.67 1.03
N PHE A 29 1.80 -5.43 1.14
CA PHE A 29 1.54 -4.41 0.11
C PHE A 29 2.41 -4.55 -1.13
N THR A 30 3.41 -5.42 -1.12
CA THR A 30 4.12 -5.87 -2.31
C THR A 30 3.40 -7.05 -2.96
N VAL A 31 3.14 -8.09 -2.18
CA VAL A 31 2.63 -9.38 -2.68
C VAL A 31 1.17 -9.27 -3.13
N ALA A 32 0.31 -8.67 -2.31
CA ALA A 32 -1.12 -8.64 -2.61
C ALA A 32 -1.47 -7.86 -3.89
N PRO A 33 -0.96 -6.64 -4.11
CA PRO A 33 -1.23 -5.94 -5.37
C PRO A 33 -0.72 -6.71 -6.60
N ILE A 34 0.45 -7.34 -6.50
CA ILE A 34 1.01 -8.13 -7.61
C ILE A 34 0.10 -9.33 -7.90
N LEU A 35 -0.34 -10.05 -6.89
CA LEU A 35 -1.21 -11.22 -7.07
C LEU A 35 -2.58 -10.82 -7.62
N PHE A 36 -3.20 -9.77 -7.07
CA PHE A 36 -4.48 -9.29 -7.58
C PHE A 36 -4.36 -8.69 -8.99
N GLY A 37 -3.28 -7.99 -9.26
CA GLY A 37 -2.99 -7.49 -10.60
C GLY A 37 -2.83 -8.62 -11.61
N LEU A 38 -2.10 -9.67 -11.28
CA LEU A 38 -1.97 -10.87 -12.13
C LEU A 38 -3.31 -11.57 -12.32
N ASP A 39 -4.12 -11.68 -11.26
CA ASP A 39 -5.41 -12.34 -11.34
C ASP A 39 -6.37 -11.64 -12.32
N LYS A 40 -6.22 -10.34 -12.53
CA LYS A 40 -7.02 -9.60 -13.51
C LYS A 40 -6.78 -10.07 -14.95
N PHE A 41 -5.65 -10.72 -15.22
CA PHE A 41 -5.37 -11.35 -16.51
C PHE A 41 -5.98 -12.76 -16.63
N PHE A 42 -6.24 -13.43 -15.50
CA PHE A 42 -6.66 -14.82 -15.47
C PHE A 42 -8.09 -15.02 -14.94
N ASN A 43 -8.64 -14.09 -14.16
CA ASN A 43 -9.97 -14.16 -13.53
C ASN A 43 -10.20 -15.46 -12.75
N VAL A 44 -9.19 -15.91 -12.00
CA VAL A 44 -9.28 -17.15 -11.20
C VAL A 44 -10.01 -16.92 -9.89
N LEU A 45 -9.74 -15.80 -9.23
CA LEU A 45 -10.34 -15.48 -7.93
C LEU A 45 -11.73 -14.88 -8.08
N VAL A 46 -11.88 -13.91 -8.99
CA VAL A 46 -13.10 -13.12 -9.13
C VAL A 46 -13.24 -12.67 -10.59
N ASP A 47 -14.47 -12.43 -11.03
CA ASP A 47 -14.73 -11.64 -12.22
C ASP A 47 -14.60 -10.14 -11.87
N TRP A 48 -13.47 -9.57 -12.21
CA TRP A 48 -13.11 -8.19 -11.82
C TRP A 48 -13.93 -7.12 -12.51
N GLU A 49 -14.48 -7.40 -13.68
CA GLU A 49 -15.28 -6.44 -14.46
C GLU A 49 -16.51 -5.97 -13.68
N GLN A 50 -17.09 -6.83 -12.83
CA GLN A 50 -18.25 -6.50 -12.01
C GLN A 50 -18.02 -5.35 -11.03
N TYR A 51 -16.78 -5.05 -10.68
CA TYR A 51 -16.41 -4.01 -9.72
C TYR A 51 -16.13 -2.66 -10.37
N LEU A 52 -16.20 -2.56 -11.69
CA LEU A 52 -15.98 -1.30 -12.41
C LEU A 52 -17.26 -0.48 -12.47
N ALA A 53 -17.22 0.75 -11.95
CA ALA A 53 -18.37 1.65 -12.04
C ALA A 53 -18.66 2.01 -13.49
N PRO A 54 -19.94 2.03 -13.92
CA PRO A 54 -20.30 2.33 -15.30
C PRO A 54 -19.78 3.68 -15.81
N TRP A 55 -19.73 4.71 -14.95
CA TRP A 55 -19.24 6.02 -15.36
C TRP A 55 -17.74 6.02 -15.68
N ILE A 56 -16.96 5.14 -15.03
CA ILE A 56 -15.55 4.97 -15.33
C ILE A 56 -15.39 4.25 -16.67
N ASP A 57 -16.19 3.21 -16.91
CA ASP A 57 -16.19 2.48 -18.18
C ASP A 57 -16.53 3.40 -19.35
N ASP A 58 -17.47 4.33 -19.14
CA ASP A 58 -17.87 5.32 -20.16
C ASP A 58 -16.74 6.32 -20.50
N ILE A 59 -15.86 6.62 -19.57
CA ILE A 59 -14.77 7.59 -19.75
C ILE A 59 -13.52 6.92 -20.32
N VAL A 60 -13.21 5.69 -19.88
CA VAL A 60 -12.00 4.97 -20.28
C VAL A 60 -12.20 4.37 -21.68
N PRO A 61 -11.27 4.62 -22.64
CA PRO A 61 -11.37 4.00 -23.96
C PRO A 61 -11.26 2.47 -23.86
N GLY A 62 -12.07 1.78 -24.66
CA GLY A 62 -12.11 0.34 -24.71
C GLY A 62 -13.27 -0.26 -23.90
N ASP A 63 -13.26 -1.57 -23.72
CA ASP A 63 -14.27 -2.27 -22.92
C ASP A 63 -13.84 -2.44 -21.45
N ALA A 64 -14.75 -2.93 -20.61
CA ALA A 64 -14.50 -3.15 -19.19
C ALA A 64 -13.35 -4.14 -18.95
N GLY A 65 -13.21 -5.16 -19.81
CA GLY A 65 -12.11 -6.12 -19.73
C GLY A 65 -10.75 -5.46 -19.96
N GLN A 66 -10.66 -4.59 -20.96
CA GLN A 66 -9.44 -3.84 -21.25
C GLN A 66 -9.10 -2.87 -20.11
N ALA A 67 -10.12 -2.20 -19.55
CA ALA A 67 -9.95 -1.32 -18.40
C ALA A 67 -9.39 -2.10 -17.20
N MET A 68 -9.91 -3.30 -16.92
CA MET A 68 -9.42 -4.14 -15.83
C MET A 68 -8.01 -4.68 -16.05
N LEU A 69 -7.60 -4.95 -17.28
CA LEU A 69 -6.21 -5.30 -17.59
C LEU A 69 -5.27 -4.13 -17.30
N ALA A 70 -5.66 -2.91 -17.66
CA ALA A 70 -4.90 -1.71 -17.33
C ALA A 70 -4.76 -1.52 -15.81
N VAL A 71 -5.84 -1.72 -15.07
CA VAL A 71 -5.85 -1.72 -13.59
C VAL A 71 -4.87 -2.77 -13.05
N GLY A 72 -4.89 -3.98 -13.62
CA GLY A 72 -3.98 -5.06 -13.22
C GLY A 72 -2.51 -4.67 -13.39
N VAL A 73 -2.16 -4.03 -14.50
CA VAL A 73 -0.80 -3.53 -14.72
C VAL A 73 -0.41 -2.48 -13.68
N ILE A 74 -1.30 -1.53 -13.39
CA ILE A 74 -1.07 -0.49 -12.39
C ILE A 74 -0.84 -1.12 -11.00
N GLU A 75 -1.61 -2.12 -10.63
CA GLU A 75 -1.45 -2.81 -9.35
C GLU A 75 -0.12 -3.56 -9.24
N ILE A 76 0.32 -4.21 -10.31
CA ILE A 76 1.63 -4.88 -10.35
C ILE A 76 2.74 -3.84 -10.18
N VAL A 77 2.67 -2.73 -10.91
CA VAL A 77 3.65 -1.64 -10.79
C VAL A 77 3.65 -1.05 -9.38
N ALA A 78 2.48 -0.83 -8.78
CA ALA A 78 2.37 -0.33 -7.41
C ALA A 78 3.02 -1.28 -6.40
N GLY A 79 2.78 -2.59 -6.53
CA GLY A 79 3.39 -3.59 -5.67
C GLY A 79 4.92 -3.64 -5.81
N VAL A 80 5.43 -3.58 -7.02
CA VAL A 80 6.88 -3.51 -7.28
C VAL A 80 7.47 -2.22 -6.68
N LEU A 81 6.76 -1.10 -6.80
CA LEU A 81 7.20 0.17 -6.23
C LEU A 81 7.29 0.12 -4.70
N VAL A 82 6.35 -0.55 -4.03
CA VAL A 82 6.43 -0.80 -2.58
C VAL A 82 7.66 -1.61 -2.22
N ALA A 83 7.98 -2.63 -3.02
CA ALA A 83 9.17 -3.46 -2.79
C ALA A 83 10.47 -2.65 -2.92
N LEU A 84 10.55 -1.78 -3.92
CA LEU A 84 11.77 -1.03 -4.24
C LEU A 84 11.87 0.28 -3.44
N ARG A 85 10.76 0.99 -3.27
CA ARG A 85 10.68 2.29 -2.59
C ARG A 85 9.43 2.37 -1.72
N PRO A 86 9.43 1.74 -0.55
CA PRO A 86 8.22 1.62 0.27
C PRO A 86 7.64 2.97 0.72
N ALA A 87 8.45 4.00 0.92
CA ALA A 87 7.96 5.33 1.29
C ALA A 87 7.09 5.95 0.19
N ILE A 88 7.50 5.84 -1.05
CA ILE A 88 6.75 6.34 -2.22
C ILE A 88 5.64 5.37 -2.59
N GLY A 89 5.96 4.08 -2.68
CA GLY A 89 5.03 3.03 -3.09
C GLY A 89 3.82 2.95 -2.19
N ALA A 90 3.98 3.11 -0.88
CA ALA A 90 2.87 3.08 0.06
C ALA A 90 1.89 4.25 -0.16
N TYR A 91 2.37 5.45 -0.47
CA TYR A 91 1.49 6.57 -0.84
C TYR A 91 0.77 6.32 -2.17
N VAL A 92 1.43 5.72 -3.14
CA VAL A 92 0.81 5.34 -4.42
C VAL A 92 -0.30 4.32 -4.17
N VAL A 93 -0.05 3.30 -3.36
CA VAL A 93 -1.06 2.30 -2.99
C VAL A 93 -2.22 2.96 -2.23
N ALA A 94 -1.94 3.87 -1.30
CA ALA A 94 -2.98 4.60 -0.57
C ALA A 94 -3.88 5.42 -1.53
N ALA A 95 -3.29 6.15 -2.47
CA ALA A 95 -4.04 6.90 -3.47
C ALA A 95 -4.87 5.97 -4.36
N TRP A 96 -4.32 4.84 -4.74
CA TRP A 96 -5.01 3.82 -5.53
C TRP A 96 -6.20 3.21 -4.79
N LEU A 97 -6.01 2.86 -3.51
CA LEU A 97 -7.11 2.37 -2.67
C LEU A 97 -8.22 3.41 -2.51
N LEU A 98 -7.86 4.67 -2.38
CA LEU A 98 -8.86 5.75 -2.35
C LEU A 98 -9.67 5.78 -3.65
N GLY A 99 -9.03 5.63 -4.80
CA GLY A 99 -9.70 5.53 -6.10
C GLY A 99 -10.66 4.34 -6.17
N ILE A 100 -10.25 3.18 -5.67
CA ILE A 100 -11.11 1.99 -5.60
C ILE A 100 -12.32 2.24 -4.69
N ILE A 101 -12.12 2.86 -3.53
CA ILE A 101 -13.22 3.18 -2.61
C ILE A 101 -14.22 4.11 -3.27
N VAL A 102 -13.76 5.16 -3.95
CA VAL A 102 -14.64 6.09 -4.70
C VAL A 102 -15.41 5.34 -5.77
N ASN A 103 -14.75 4.46 -6.52
CA ASN A 103 -15.42 3.63 -7.53
C ASN A 103 -16.54 2.77 -6.90
N LEU A 104 -16.27 2.05 -5.83
CA LEU A 104 -17.24 1.17 -5.19
C LEU A 104 -18.40 1.94 -4.55
N VAL A 105 -18.12 3.05 -3.88
CA VAL A 105 -19.15 3.88 -3.25
C VAL A 105 -20.09 4.49 -4.30
N THR A 106 -19.55 4.94 -5.44
CA THR A 106 -20.36 5.50 -6.52
C THR A 106 -21.22 4.46 -7.24
N MET A 107 -20.81 3.18 -7.20
CA MET A 107 -21.66 2.09 -7.69
C MET A 107 -22.91 1.87 -6.83
N GLY A 108 -22.88 2.26 -5.55
CA GLY A 108 -23.96 1.99 -4.61
C GLY A 108 -24.03 0.54 -4.13
N GLU A 109 -23.03 -0.26 -4.45
CA GLU A 109 -22.90 -1.66 -4.09
C GLU A 109 -21.52 -1.91 -3.48
N TYR A 110 -21.33 -3.08 -2.86
CA TYR A 110 -20.02 -3.48 -2.34
C TYR A 110 -19.46 -2.59 -1.22
N TYR A 111 -20.34 -2.02 -0.37
CA TYR A 111 -19.90 -1.20 0.76
C TYR A 111 -19.02 -1.96 1.76
N ASP A 112 -19.21 -3.26 1.90
CA ASP A 112 -18.38 -4.15 2.70
C ASP A 112 -16.93 -4.18 2.17
N ILE A 113 -16.75 -4.26 0.86
CA ILE A 113 -15.44 -4.22 0.21
C ILE A 113 -14.83 -2.82 0.35
N ALA A 114 -15.63 -1.76 0.18
CA ALA A 114 -15.16 -0.39 0.37
C ALA A 114 -14.68 -0.14 1.81
N LEU A 115 -15.38 -0.68 2.80
CA LEU A 115 -14.97 -0.58 4.20
C LEU A 115 -13.66 -1.32 4.47
N ARG A 116 -13.49 -2.51 3.90
CA ARG A 116 -12.23 -3.26 3.96
C ARG A 116 -11.09 -2.45 3.34
N ASP A 117 -11.31 -1.89 2.17
CA ASP A 117 -10.30 -1.11 1.45
C ASP A 117 -9.95 0.18 2.19
N PHE A 118 -10.89 0.75 2.94
CA PHE A 118 -10.60 1.86 3.85
C PHE A 118 -9.60 1.46 4.96
N GLY A 119 -9.78 0.28 5.55
CA GLY A 119 -8.80 -0.27 6.49
C GLY A 119 -7.43 -0.48 5.86
N LEU A 120 -7.40 -0.98 4.63
CA LEU A 120 -6.15 -1.14 3.88
C LEU A 120 -5.52 0.21 3.54
N LEU A 121 -6.31 1.24 3.24
CA LEU A 121 -5.84 2.60 3.02
C LEU A 121 -5.11 3.13 4.26
N VAL A 122 -5.70 2.96 5.44
CA VAL A 122 -5.07 3.37 6.71
C VAL A 122 -3.76 2.60 6.93
N ALA A 123 -3.74 1.29 6.66
CA ALA A 123 -2.54 0.46 6.77
C ALA A 123 -1.45 0.90 5.78
N ALA A 124 -1.81 1.27 4.56
CA ALA A 124 -0.86 1.79 3.58
C ALA A 124 -0.25 3.13 4.03
N LEU A 125 -1.06 4.01 4.61
CA LEU A 125 -0.56 5.27 5.21
C LEU A 125 0.37 4.99 6.39
N ALA A 126 0.08 3.99 7.22
CA ALA A 126 0.96 3.56 8.30
C ALA A 126 2.32 3.07 7.75
N LEU A 127 2.30 2.28 6.70
CA LEU A 127 3.53 1.85 6.00
C LEU A 127 4.32 3.05 5.47
N ALA A 128 3.64 4.00 4.84
CA ALA A 128 4.27 5.21 4.31
C ALA A 128 4.98 6.00 5.42
N ARG A 129 4.36 6.13 6.58
CA ARG A 129 4.94 6.83 7.72
C ARG A 129 6.13 6.07 8.32
N LEU A 130 6.01 4.76 8.47
CA LEU A 130 7.11 3.91 8.95
C LEU A 130 8.31 3.95 8.00
N ALA A 131 8.07 3.85 6.71
CA ALA A 131 9.12 3.89 5.69
C ALA A 131 9.82 5.24 5.65
N SER A 132 9.07 6.35 5.74
CA SER A 132 9.62 7.70 5.76
C SER A 132 10.45 7.95 7.03
N SER A 133 10.00 7.45 8.17
CA SER A 133 10.73 7.54 9.44
C SER A 133 12.02 6.72 9.41
N ALA A 134 12.00 5.51 8.86
CA ALA A 134 13.19 4.68 8.70
C ALA A 134 14.22 5.32 7.77
N ALA A 135 13.79 5.90 6.65
CA ALA A 135 14.66 6.62 5.72
C ALA A 135 15.30 7.84 6.38
N GLY A 136 14.53 8.63 7.15
CA GLY A 136 15.04 9.77 7.90
C GLY A 136 16.11 9.37 8.93
N ARG A 137 15.91 8.27 9.63
CA ARG A 137 16.91 7.75 10.59
C ARG A 137 18.18 7.29 9.92
N HIS A 138 18.08 6.69 8.74
CA HIS A 138 19.25 6.24 7.98
C HIS A 138 20.10 7.43 7.50
N GLN A 139 19.48 8.49 7.03
CA GLN A 139 20.17 9.72 6.63
C GLN A 139 20.83 10.42 7.81
N ALA A 140 20.21 10.43 8.99
CA ALA A 140 20.79 11.01 10.19
C ALA A 140 22.03 10.26 10.70
N ARG A 141 22.14 8.95 10.42
CA ARG A 141 23.30 8.11 10.80
C ARG A 141 24.51 8.28 9.89
N HIS A 142 24.33 8.87 8.72
CA HIS A 142 25.40 9.19 7.77
C HIS A 142 25.37 10.69 7.46
N PRO A 143 25.70 11.56 8.44
CA PRO A 143 25.91 12.95 8.13
C PRO A 143 27.05 13.03 7.12
N HIS A 144 26.87 13.77 6.06
CA HIS A 144 27.91 14.00 5.06
C HIS A 144 29.15 14.49 5.78
N GLY A 145 30.17 13.66 5.87
CA GLY A 145 31.49 14.08 6.27
C GLY A 145 32.00 15.05 5.21
N SER A 146 32.06 16.32 5.56
CA SER A 146 32.79 17.32 4.79
C SER A 146 34.28 17.02 4.82
#